data_86dc4c33397cef8743f4277ffe61f876
#
_entry.id   86dc4c33397cef8743f4277ffe61f876
#
_cell.length_a   1.000
_cell.length_b   1.000
_cell.length_c   1.000
_cell.angle_alpha   90.00
_cell.angle_beta   90.00
_cell.angle_gamma   90.00
#
_symmetry.space_group_name_H-M   'P 1'
#
loop_
_entity.id
_entity.type
_entity.pdbx_description
1 polymer ?
#
loop_
_entity_poly.entity_id
_entity_poly.type
_entity_poly.pdbx_seq_one_letter_code
_entity_poly.pdbx_strand_id
1 'polypeptide(L)'
;MIFLLPEEITDGLEVFKAWFEAEAIPQIEAAGGGCLVCGVDAENENILHLVMEIPSMDIVEGMMASEDLTKARQSAGVLVETTQITVLKQ
;
A
#
# COMPACT_ATOMS: atom_id res chain seq x y z
N MET A 1 -6.73 -11.00 -7.67
CA MET A 1 -7.53 -10.54 -6.51
C MET A 1 -7.31 -9.05 -6.30
N ILE A 2 -8.35 -8.35 -5.95
CA ILE A 2 -8.27 -6.90 -5.70
C ILE A 2 -8.16 -6.68 -4.20
N PHE A 3 -7.20 -5.84 -3.80
CA PHE A 3 -6.94 -5.49 -2.41
C PHE A 3 -7.17 -4.00 -2.20
N LEU A 4 -8.01 -3.68 -1.23
CA LEU A 4 -8.26 -2.31 -0.79
C LEU A 4 -7.51 -2.11 0.52
N LEU A 5 -6.61 -1.14 0.56
CA LEU A 5 -5.78 -0.85 1.73
C LEU A 5 -5.90 0.62 2.13
N PRO A 6 -6.90 0.97 2.95
CA PRO A 6 -6.89 2.29 3.59
C PRO A 6 -5.89 2.31 4.73
N GLU A 7 -5.15 3.40 4.86
CA GLU A 7 -4.18 3.60 5.94
C GLU A 7 -3.90 5.07 6.14
N GLU A 8 -3.48 5.45 7.35
CA GLU A 8 -3.17 6.84 7.65
C GLU A 8 -1.72 7.16 7.29
N ILE A 9 -1.52 8.36 6.73
CA ILE A 9 -0.18 8.88 6.41
C ILE A 9 0.01 10.24 7.08
N THR A 10 1.27 10.54 7.46
CA THR A 10 1.60 11.76 8.21
C THR A 10 2.37 12.79 7.40
N ASP A 11 3.03 12.38 6.32
CA ASP A 11 3.96 13.25 5.57
C ASP A 11 3.41 13.69 4.21
N GLY A 12 2.14 13.39 3.95
CA GLY A 12 1.46 13.77 2.71
C GLY A 12 1.62 12.75 1.58
N LEU A 13 0.73 12.88 0.60
CA LEU A 13 0.66 11.95 -0.53
C LEU A 13 1.93 11.99 -1.38
N GLU A 14 2.50 13.17 -1.60
CA GLU A 14 3.70 13.32 -2.45
C GLU A 14 4.89 12.51 -1.92
N VAL A 15 5.13 12.57 -0.60
CA VAL A 15 6.20 11.82 0.05
C VAL A 15 5.94 10.32 -0.07
N PHE A 16 4.72 9.89 0.20
CA PHE A 16 4.35 8.49 0.07
C PHE A 16 4.52 7.99 -1.37
N LYS A 17 4.01 8.72 -2.35
CA LYS A 17 4.06 8.32 -3.76
C LYS A 17 5.49 8.20 -4.26
N ALA A 18 6.38 9.10 -3.86
CA ALA A 18 7.78 9.04 -4.28
C ALA A 18 8.43 7.72 -3.87
N TRP A 19 8.21 7.30 -2.62
CA TRP A 19 8.70 6.02 -2.14
C TRP A 19 7.97 4.86 -2.81
N PHE A 20 6.65 4.93 -2.88
CA PHE A 20 5.81 3.85 -3.40
C PHE A 20 6.16 3.51 -4.86
N GLU A 21 6.30 4.52 -5.69
CA GLU A 21 6.64 4.34 -7.10
C GLU A 21 8.07 3.84 -7.30
N ALA A 22 9.02 4.30 -6.45
CA ALA A 22 10.42 3.93 -6.58
C ALA A 22 10.72 2.54 -6.02
N GLU A 23 10.07 2.15 -4.92
CA GLU A 23 10.45 0.97 -4.15
C GLU A 23 9.38 -0.13 -4.11
N ALA A 24 8.12 0.26 -3.89
CA ALA A 24 7.05 -0.71 -3.67
C ALA A 24 6.47 -1.25 -4.98
N ILE A 25 6.16 -0.38 -5.93
CA ILE A 25 5.55 -0.80 -7.21
C ILE A 25 6.41 -1.80 -7.97
N PRO A 26 7.76 -1.61 -8.08
CA PRO A 26 8.58 -2.62 -8.75
C PRO A 26 8.49 -4.00 -8.12
N GLN A 27 8.38 -4.09 -6.79
CA GLN A 27 8.23 -5.37 -6.10
C GLN A 27 6.87 -6.00 -6.37
N ILE A 28 5.81 -5.17 -6.38
CA ILE A 28 4.45 -5.63 -6.67
C ILE A 28 4.37 -6.15 -8.11
N GLU A 29 4.95 -5.43 -9.05
CA GLU A 29 4.98 -5.85 -10.46
C GLU A 29 5.80 -7.12 -10.66
N ALA A 30 6.92 -7.25 -9.96
CA ALA A 30 7.74 -8.46 -10.01
C ALA A 30 7.00 -9.68 -9.49
N ALA A 31 6.04 -9.48 -8.59
CA ALA A 31 5.18 -10.56 -8.07
C ALA A 31 3.96 -10.82 -8.98
N GLY A 32 3.83 -10.10 -10.09
CA GLY A 32 2.73 -10.29 -11.03
C GLY A 32 1.51 -9.41 -10.78
N GLY A 33 1.65 -8.42 -9.92
CA GLY A 33 0.57 -7.50 -9.56
C GLY A 33 0.75 -6.09 -10.11
N GLY A 34 -0.05 -5.18 -9.62
CA GLY A 34 0.03 -3.76 -9.96
C GLY A 34 -0.85 -2.90 -9.08
N CYS A 35 -0.61 -1.61 -9.11
CA CYS A 35 -1.43 -0.64 -8.39
C CYS A 35 -2.45 -0.04 -9.35
N LEU A 36 -3.72 -0.13 -8.98
CA LEU A 36 -4.82 0.42 -9.79
C LEU A 36 -5.16 1.84 -9.38
N VAL A 37 -5.13 2.15 -8.07
CA VAL A 37 -5.44 3.46 -7.54
C VAL A 37 -4.51 3.77 -6.37
N CYS A 38 -3.99 4.99 -6.34
CA CYS A 38 -3.23 5.52 -5.22
C CYS A 38 -3.64 6.97 -5.04
N GLY A 39 -4.37 7.25 -3.97
CA GLY A 39 -4.86 8.60 -3.70
C GLY A 39 -5.26 8.77 -2.25
N VAL A 40 -5.58 10.00 -1.89
CA VAL A 40 -6.06 10.31 -0.54
C VAL A 40 -7.55 10.59 -0.57
N ASP A 41 -8.19 10.42 0.59
CA ASP A 41 -9.59 10.71 0.77
C ASP A 41 -9.86 12.19 0.45
N ALA A 42 -10.93 12.45 -0.31
CA ALA A 42 -11.26 13.81 -0.74
C ALA A 42 -11.57 14.75 0.45
N GLU A 43 -11.99 14.19 1.58
CA GLU A 43 -12.33 14.96 2.77
C GLU A 43 -11.25 14.92 3.84
N ASN A 44 -10.28 13.99 3.72
CA ASN A 44 -9.20 13.87 4.70
C ASN A 44 -7.92 13.38 4.02
N GLU A 45 -7.04 14.30 3.70
CA GLU A 45 -5.80 14.01 2.99
C GLU A 45 -4.80 13.17 3.78
N ASN A 46 -5.06 12.89 5.05
CA ASN A 46 -4.24 11.99 5.86
C ASN A 46 -4.66 10.53 5.73
N ILE A 47 -5.76 10.25 5.04
CA ILE A 47 -6.20 8.89 4.78
C ILE A 47 -5.86 8.52 3.35
N LEU A 48 -4.94 7.57 3.20
CA LEU A 48 -4.51 7.04 1.92
C LEU A 48 -5.39 5.85 1.55
N HIS A 49 -5.78 5.80 0.28
CA HIS A 49 -6.49 4.66 -0.29
C HIS A 49 -5.64 4.05 -1.39
N LEU A 50 -5.27 2.80 -1.21
CA LEU A 50 -4.60 2.00 -2.23
C LEU A 50 -5.55 0.94 -2.73
N VAL A 51 -5.62 0.78 -4.05
CA VAL A 51 -6.31 -0.34 -4.68
C VAL A 51 -5.28 -1.06 -5.53
N MET A 52 -5.03 -2.32 -5.20
CA MET A 52 -4.00 -3.10 -5.88
C MET A 52 -4.57 -4.42 -6.38
N GLU A 53 -4.01 -4.90 -7.48
CA GLU A 53 -4.25 -6.25 -7.96
C GLU A 53 -3.01 -7.08 -7.65
N ILE A 54 -3.18 -8.18 -6.92
CA ILE A 54 -2.10 -9.07 -6.53
C ILE A 54 -2.60 -10.51 -6.74
N PRO A 55 -1.76 -11.41 -7.29
CA PRO A 55 -2.22 -12.75 -7.68
C PRO A 55 -2.74 -13.62 -6.55
N SER A 56 -2.23 -13.47 -5.33
CA SER A 56 -2.63 -14.35 -4.22
C SER A 56 -2.51 -13.68 -2.86
N MET A 57 -3.25 -14.23 -1.90
CA MET A 57 -3.16 -13.82 -0.49
C MET A 57 -1.78 -14.09 0.10
N ASP A 58 -1.13 -15.19 -0.31
CA ASP A 58 0.19 -15.54 0.22
C ASP A 58 1.21 -14.46 -0.05
N ILE A 59 1.15 -13.81 -1.21
CA ILE A 59 2.03 -12.72 -1.57
C ILE A 59 1.79 -11.52 -0.65
N VAL A 60 0.53 -11.17 -0.42
CA VAL A 60 0.17 -10.05 0.47
C VAL A 60 0.60 -10.33 1.91
N GLU A 61 0.34 -11.55 2.39
CA GLU A 61 0.75 -11.94 3.75
C GLU A 61 2.26 -11.88 3.92
N GLY A 62 3.02 -12.30 2.92
CA GLY A 62 4.47 -12.20 2.92
C GLY A 62 4.95 -10.76 2.96
N MET A 63 4.32 -9.88 2.20
CA MET A 63 4.64 -8.45 2.22
C MET A 63 4.33 -7.83 3.57
N MET A 64 3.17 -8.14 4.17
CA MET A 64 2.78 -7.58 5.47
C MET A 64 3.64 -8.11 6.61
N ALA A 65 4.18 -9.31 6.48
CA ALA A 65 5.07 -9.91 7.48
C ALA A 65 6.52 -9.42 7.36
N SER A 66 6.87 -8.74 6.27
CA SER A 66 8.23 -8.25 6.04
C SER A 66 8.55 -7.08 6.97
N GLU A 67 9.57 -7.25 7.81
CA GLU A 67 10.05 -6.17 8.68
C GLU A 67 10.66 -5.03 7.88
N ASP A 68 11.39 -5.35 6.82
CA ASP A 68 12.01 -4.34 5.95
C ASP A 68 10.97 -3.49 5.27
N LEU A 69 9.90 -4.09 4.76
CA LEU A 69 8.82 -3.36 4.13
C LEU A 69 8.06 -2.51 5.16
N THR A 70 7.83 -3.05 6.35
CA THR A 70 7.16 -2.31 7.42
C THR A 70 7.96 -1.06 7.80
N LYS A 71 9.28 -1.19 7.95
CA LYS A 71 10.15 -0.06 8.26
C LYS A 71 10.17 0.97 7.14
N ALA A 72 10.19 0.49 5.89
CA ALA A 72 10.15 1.38 4.72
C ALA A 72 8.83 2.17 4.67
N ARG A 73 7.72 1.52 4.96
CA ARG A 73 6.40 2.18 5.03
C ARG A 73 6.39 3.26 6.11
N GLN A 74 6.91 2.94 7.28
CA GLN A 74 7.01 3.91 8.38
C GLN A 74 7.86 5.11 7.99
N SER A 75 8.98 4.89 7.33
CA SER A 75 9.86 5.96 6.84
C SER A 75 9.18 6.83 5.78
N ALA A 76 8.22 6.27 5.06
CA ALA A 76 7.43 7.00 4.06
C ALA A 76 6.21 7.72 4.68
N GLY A 77 6.08 7.70 5.99
CA GLY A 77 5.02 8.40 6.72
C GLY A 77 3.76 7.59 6.96
N VAL A 78 3.80 6.27 6.80
CA VAL A 78 2.64 5.42 7.04
C VAL A 78 2.55 5.04 8.52
N LEU A 79 1.37 5.23 9.11
CA LEU A 79 1.04 4.69 10.42
C LEU A 79 0.55 3.26 10.21
N VAL A 80 1.49 2.31 10.22
CA VAL A 80 1.24 0.93 9.81
C VAL A 80 0.15 0.23 10.61
N GLU A 81 -0.03 0.59 11.87
CA GLU A 81 -1.08 0.04 12.74
C GLU A 81 -2.49 0.43 12.30
N THR A 82 -2.63 1.43 11.44
CA THR A 82 -3.92 1.86 10.92
C THR A 82 -4.32 1.13 9.64
N THR A 83 -3.43 0.32 9.08
CA THR A 83 -3.68 -0.37 7.82
C THR A 83 -4.80 -1.39 7.97
N GLN A 84 -5.77 -1.32 7.07
CA GLN A 84 -6.82 -2.31 6.95
C GLN A 84 -6.72 -2.95 5.58
N ILE A 85 -7.15 -4.19 5.46
CA ILE A 85 -7.11 -4.91 4.19
C ILE A 85 -8.48 -5.50 3.91
N THR A 86 -9.05 -5.13 2.77
CA THR A 86 -10.26 -5.77 2.26
C THR A 86 -9.90 -6.46 0.95
N VAL A 87 -10.28 -7.71 0.82
CA VAL A 87 -10.00 -8.52 -0.37
C VAL A 87 -11.29 -8.72 -1.14
N LEU A 88 -11.26 -8.43 -2.43
CA LEU A 88 -12.39 -8.67 -3.31
C LEU A 88 -12.07 -9.82 -4.26
N LYS A 89 -12.95 -10.80 -4.30
CA LYS A 89 -12.96 -11.84 -5.31
C LYS A 89 -13.81 -11.38 -6.48
N GLN A 90 -13.29 -11.56 -7.66
CA GLN A 90 -14.02 -11.22 -8.88
C GLN A 90 -14.54 -12.46 -9.58
#